data_d940c0de64e34ca7c5fd561bfa318edd
#
_entry.id   d940c0de64e34ca7c5fd561bfa318edd
#
_cell.length_a   1.000
_cell.length_b   1.000
_cell.length_c   1.000
_cell.angle_alpha   90.00
_cell.angle_beta   90.00
_cell.angle_gamma   90.00
#
_symmetry.space_group_name_H-M   'P 1'
#
loop_
_entity.id
_entity.type
_entity.pdbx_description
1 polymer ?
#
loop_
_entity_poly.entity_id
_entity_poly.type
_entity_poly.pdbx_seq_one_letter_code
_entity_poly.pdbx_strand_id
1 'polypeptide(L)'
;MNDLIWGNMKTQEVIIEQQKDFIQNRKNITYDFINRIDKSEIETILLSGSVSRADFFPQKKENGEYNGMVDLIVMRKEGSSITAEEIFGPDQDPPIPYHCVKCDNVWFAILFTDFIDTNKFSQFEEPRKFSVLESQILYDPNNSYKNELEKINQFTKDDLQKNLNNSLGYIHYLISDYKKDRWYRREAFIQLHENLNTAIRAGLRALFYLNGFYSPAEDSLRACHRLLVCCKGLHLWQCLMRFNCLRR
;
A
#
# COMPACT_ATOMS: atom_id res chain seq x y z
N MET A 1 29.54 3.03 23.38
CA MET A 1 28.11 2.63 23.36
C MET A 1 27.27 3.45 22.37
N ASN A 2 27.90 4.32 21.54
CA ASN A 2 27.20 5.20 20.58
C ASN A 2 27.24 4.72 19.13
N ASP A 3 27.94 3.59 18.83
CA ASP A 3 28.12 3.15 17.45
C ASP A 3 27.08 2.15 16.94
N LEU A 4 26.10 1.82 17.79
CA LEU A 4 25.04 0.82 17.44
C LEU A 4 23.72 1.42 16.93
N ILE A 5 23.55 2.74 16.96
CA ILE A 5 22.26 3.39 16.61
C ILE A 5 22.25 4.00 15.21
N TRP A 6 23.41 4.31 14.65
CA TRP A 6 23.51 4.88 13.30
C TRP A 6 24.42 4.00 12.46
N GLY A 7 23.83 2.97 11.87
CA GLY A 7 24.51 2.19 10.85
C GLY A 7 25.11 3.14 9.82
N ASN A 8 26.36 2.90 9.50
CA ASN A 8 27.19 3.66 8.59
C ASN A 8 26.35 4.13 7.38
N MET A 9 26.28 5.44 7.08
CA MET A 9 25.52 5.98 5.93
C MET A 9 25.83 5.24 4.64
N LYS A 10 27.08 4.78 4.46
CA LYS A 10 27.49 3.94 3.33
C LYS A 10 26.73 2.60 3.26
N THR A 11 26.38 2.02 4.40
CA THR A 11 25.59 0.78 4.44
C THR A 11 24.17 1.03 3.98
N GLN A 12 23.57 2.17 4.33
CA GLN A 12 22.24 2.55 3.85
C GLN A 12 22.23 2.85 2.35
N GLU A 13 23.23 3.54 1.83
CA GLU A 13 23.38 3.80 0.40
C GLU A 13 23.51 2.50 -0.41
N VAL A 14 24.34 1.56 0.08
CA VAL A 14 24.50 0.23 -0.56
C VAL A 14 23.20 -0.56 -0.54
N ILE A 15 22.45 -0.55 0.57
CA ILE A 15 21.14 -1.22 0.67
C ILE A 15 20.12 -0.61 -0.29
N ILE A 16 20.09 0.73 -0.41
CA ILE A 16 19.21 1.43 -1.33
C ILE A 16 19.54 1.08 -2.78
N GLU A 17 20.80 1.01 -3.13
CA GLU A 17 21.24 0.66 -4.49
C GLU A 17 20.91 -0.80 -4.83
N GLN A 18 21.22 -1.73 -3.92
CA GLN A 18 20.84 -3.14 -4.07
C GLN A 18 19.33 -3.31 -4.19
N GLN A 19 18.55 -2.49 -3.47
CA GLN A 19 17.10 -2.49 -3.59
C GLN A 19 16.62 -2.03 -4.97
N LYS A 20 17.25 -1.00 -5.55
CA LYS A 20 16.92 -0.54 -6.89
C LYS A 20 17.17 -1.61 -7.94
N ASP A 21 18.33 -2.25 -7.91
CA ASP A 21 18.68 -3.31 -8.86
C ASP A 21 17.72 -4.49 -8.73
N PHE A 22 17.39 -4.87 -7.49
CA PHE A 22 16.42 -5.94 -7.22
C PHE A 22 15.03 -5.58 -7.76
N ILE A 23 14.53 -4.38 -7.48
CA ILE A 23 13.23 -3.91 -7.96
C ILE A 23 13.19 -3.87 -9.48
N GLN A 24 14.26 -3.38 -10.13
CA GLN A 24 14.33 -3.35 -11.59
C GLN A 24 14.33 -4.76 -12.19
N ASN A 25 15.08 -5.67 -11.58
CA ASN A 25 15.08 -7.08 -11.98
C ASN A 25 13.67 -7.70 -11.88
N ARG A 26 12.95 -7.46 -10.75
CA ARG A 26 11.58 -7.92 -10.58
C ARG A 26 10.63 -7.35 -11.62
N LYS A 27 10.76 -6.07 -11.94
CA LYS A 27 9.97 -5.43 -13.00
C LYS A 27 10.24 -6.07 -14.36
N ASN A 28 11.49 -6.32 -14.72
CA ASN A 28 11.85 -6.96 -15.99
C ASN A 28 11.23 -8.37 -16.10
N ILE A 29 11.38 -9.20 -15.06
CA ILE A 29 10.75 -10.53 -15.03
C ILE A 29 9.23 -10.43 -15.12
N THR A 30 8.63 -9.42 -14.51
CA THR A 30 7.19 -9.17 -14.61
C THR A 30 6.76 -8.84 -16.03
N TYR A 31 7.50 -7.97 -16.73
CA TYR A 31 7.22 -7.67 -18.14
C TYR A 31 7.33 -8.92 -19.01
N ASP A 32 8.38 -9.74 -18.81
CA ASP A 32 8.56 -10.98 -19.56
C ASP A 32 7.43 -11.98 -19.28
N PHE A 33 6.99 -12.10 -18.02
CA PHE A 33 5.85 -12.93 -17.64
C PHE A 33 4.57 -12.47 -18.35
N ILE A 34 4.24 -11.19 -18.29
CA ILE A 34 3.05 -10.61 -18.91
C ILE A 34 3.08 -10.76 -20.44
N ASN A 35 4.24 -10.73 -21.05
CA ASN A 35 4.36 -10.90 -22.51
C ASN A 35 4.08 -12.33 -22.99
N ARG A 36 4.15 -13.32 -22.08
CA ARG A 36 3.89 -14.74 -22.40
C ARG A 36 2.42 -15.14 -22.25
N ILE A 37 1.59 -14.38 -21.54
CA ILE A 37 0.19 -14.72 -21.31
C ILE A 37 -0.72 -14.24 -22.43
N ASP A 38 -1.83 -14.96 -22.65
CA ASP A 38 -2.89 -14.51 -23.54
C ASP A 38 -3.67 -13.35 -22.89
N LYS A 39 -3.78 -12.25 -23.62
CA LYS A 39 -4.45 -11.02 -23.17
C LYS A 39 -5.78 -10.79 -23.91
N SER A 40 -6.25 -11.75 -24.70
CA SER A 40 -7.48 -11.58 -25.49
C SER A 40 -8.69 -11.18 -24.65
N GLU A 41 -8.80 -11.71 -23.44
CA GLU A 41 -9.89 -11.46 -22.48
C GLU A 41 -9.49 -10.50 -21.34
N ILE A 42 -8.28 -9.94 -21.37
CA ILE A 42 -7.79 -9.01 -20.36
C ILE A 42 -7.97 -7.57 -20.84
N GLU A 43 -8.56 -6.73 -19.99
CA GLU A 43 -8.68 -5.28 -20.20
C GLU A 43 -7.45 -4.54 -19.68
N THR A 44 -6.99 -4.87 -18.46
CA THR A 44 -5.91 -4.13 -17.81
C THR A 44 -5.05 -5.05 -16.93
N ILE A 45 -3.74 -4.78 -16.90
CA ILE A 45 -2.81 -5.38 -15.95
C ILE A 45 -2.05 -4.27 -15.22
N LEU A 46 -2.06 -4.33 -13.90
CA LEU A 46 -1.38 -3.40 -13.03
C LEU A 46 -0.33 -4.12 -12.19
N LEU A 47 0.85 -3.51 -12.04
CA LEU A 47 1.80 -3.87 -11.01
C LEU A 47 1.41 -3.14 -9.73
N SER A 48 1.18 -3.86 -8.66
CA SER A 48 0.78 -3.34 -7.36
C SER A 48 1.82 -3.65 -6.27
N GLY A 49 1.50 -3.34 -5.04
CA GLY A 49 2.29 -3.74 -3.88
C GLY A 49 3.66 -3.06 -3.77
N SER A 50 4.53 -3.72 -3.05
CA SER A 50 5.85 -3.18 -2.68
C SER A 50 6.80 -3.01 -3.86
N VAL A 51 6.70 -3.86 -4.88
CA VAL A 51 7.52 -3.76 -6.10
C VAL A 51 7.13 -2.52 -6.92
N SER A 52 5.83 -2.22 -7.04
CA SER A 52 5.34 -1.01 -7.70
C SER A 52 5.86 0.25 -7.01
N ARG A 53 5.76 0.30 -5.69
CA ARG A 53 6.18 1.44 -4.87
C ARG A 53 7.69 1.55 -4.68
N ALA A 54 8.45 0.52 -5.06
CA ALA A 54 9.89 0.39 -4.79
C ALA A 54 10.23 0.51 -3.28
N ASP A 55 9.36 -0.04 -2.41
CA ASP A 55 9.55 -0.12 -0.96
C ASP A 55 9.78 -1.56 -0.46
N PHE A 56 10.00 -2.47 -1.40
CA PHE A 56 10.34 -3.86 -1.11
C PHE A 56 11.76 -3.97 -0.56
N PHE A 57 11.89 -4.70 0.54
CA PHE A 57 13.19 -5.01 1.12
C PHE A 57 13.42 -6.54 1.00
N PRO A 58 14.28 -6.96 0.06
CA PRO A 58 14.47 -8.37 -0.19
C PRO A 58 15.11 -9.06 1.01
N GLN A 59 14.43 -10.09 1.52
CA GLN A 59 15.01 -11.02 2.49
C GLN A 59 15.46 -12.28 1.73
N LYS A 60 16.71 -12.63 1.86
CA LYS A 60 17.26 -13.83 1.26
C LYS A 60 17.03 -15.01 2.21
N LYS A 61 16.40 -16.07 1.71
CA LYS A 61 16.23 -17.33 2.44
C LYS A 61 17.54 -18.09 2.48
N GLU A 62 17.64 -19.12 3.34
CA GLU A 62 18.81 -19.99 3.45
C GLU A 62 19.14 -20.71 2.13
N ASN A 63 18.13 -21.06 1.34
CA ASN A 63 18.28 -21.67 0.02
C ASN A 63 18.72 -20.69 -1.09
N GLY A 64 18.97 -19.43 -0.75
CA GLY A 64 19.40 -18.39 -1.68
C GLY A 64 18.27 -17.66 -2.43
N GLU A 65 17.02 -18.10 -2.32
CA GLU A 65 15.87 -17.41 -2.90
C GLU A 65 15.52 -16.15 -2.09
N TYR A 66 14.93 -15.16 -2.76
CA TYR A 66 14.41 -13.99 -2.08
C TYR A 66 12.96 -14.22 -1.65
N ASN A 67 12.63 -13.80 -0.43
CA ASN A 67 11.25 -13.71 0.03
C ASN A 67 10.49 -12.61 -0.73
N GLY A 68 9.17 -12.77 -0.80
CA GLY A 68 8.26 -11.80 -1.36
C GLY A 68 7.76 -12.21 -2.74
N MET A 69 6.59 -11.70 -3.02
CA MET A 69 5.87 -11.92 -4.27
C MET A 69 5.81 -10.63 -5.05
N VAL A 70 5.55 -10.73 -6.34
CA VAL A 70 5.13 -9.61 -7.18
C VAL A 70 3.61 -9.59 -7.19
N ASP A 71 3.04 -8.49 -6.75
CA ASP A 71 1.58 -8.33 -6.71
C ASP A 71 1.08 -7.76 -8.04
N LEU A 72 0.16 -8.48 -8.66
CA LEU A 72 -0.52 -8.06 -9.89
C LEU A 72 -2.02 -7.89 -9.64
N ILE A 73 -2.61 -6.86 -10.23
CA ILE A 73 -4.05 -6.73 -10.37
C ILE A 73 -4.35 -6.93 -11.85
N VAL A 74 -5.09 -7.99 -12.18
CA VAL A 74 -5.48 -8.33 -13.55
C VAL A 74 -6.98 -8.21 -13.67
N MET A 75 -7.41 -7.32 -14.54
CA MET A 75 -8.81 -7.02 -14.78
C MET A 75 -9.25 -7.61 -16.11
N ARG A 76 -10.25 -8.47 -16.06
CA ARG A 76 -10.85 -9.02 -17.27
C ARG A 76 -11.80 -8.02 -17.92
N LYS A 77 -12.04 -8.22 -19.22
CA LYS A 77 -13.01 -7.44 -20.00
C LYS A 77 -14.42 -7.61 -19.43
N GLU A 78 -15.23 -6.60 -19.60
CA GLU A 78 -16.65 -6.67 -19.23
C GLU A 78 -17.35 -7.78 -19.96
N GLY A 79 -18.13 -8.59 -19.22
CA GLY A 79 -18.85 -9.75 -19.76
C GLY A 79 -17.99 -11.00 -19.98
N SER A 80 -16.68 -10.96 -19.80
CA SER A 80 -15.82 -12.13 -19.88
C SER A 80 -16.04 -13.06 -18.69
N SER A 81 -16.12 -14.36 -18.94
CA SER A 81 -16.24 -15.40 -17.91
C SER A 81 -14.92 -16.13 -17.65
N ILE A 82 -13.83 -15.70 -18.30
CA ILE A 82 -12.53 -16.33 -18.15
C ILE A 82 -12.05 -16.33 -16.71
N THR A 83 -11.39 -17.39 -16.30
CA THR A 83 -10.84 -17.56 -14.95
C THR A 83 -9.33 -17.29 -14.92
N ALA A 84 -8.79 -17.07 -13.73
CA ALA A 84 -7.34 -16.92 -13.55
C ALA A 84 -6.60 -18.21 -13.97
N GLU A 85 -7.16 -19.38 -13.66
CA GLU A 85 -6.57 -20.68 -13.99
C GLU A 85 -6.44 -20.91 -15.51
N GLU A 86 -7.41 -20.44 -16.29
CA GLU A 86 -7.37 -20.54 -17.75
C GLU A 86 -6.26 -19.68 -18.37
N ILE A 87 -5.88 -18.58 -17.72
CA ILE A 87 -4.83 -17.67 -18.24
C ILE A 87 -3.46 -18.03 -17.70
N PHE A 88 -3.36 -18.32 -16.39
CA PHE A 88 -2.09 -18.45 -15.67
C PHE A 88 -1.73 -19.89 -15.32
N GLY A 89 -2.61 -20.86 -15.59
CA GLY A 89 -2.50 -22.24 -15.12
C GLY A 89 -2.98 -22.42 -13.68
N PRO A 90 -2.80 -23.62 -13.08
CA PRO A 90 -3.32 -23.93 -11.76
C PRO A 90 -2.67 -23.08 -10.68
N ASP A 91 -3.48 -22.72 -9.67
CA ASP A 91 -2.99 -22.04 -8.45
C ASP A 91 -1.99 -22.94 -7.70
N GLN A 92 -0.81 -22.40 -7.42
CA GLN A 92 0.31 -23.15 -6.83
C GLN A 92 0.45 -22.94 -5.31
N ASP A 93 -0.35 -22.06 -4.71
CA ASP A 93 -0.31 -21.78 -3.26
C ASP A 93 -1.71 -21.45 -2.67
N PRO A 94 -2.71 -22.36 -2.85
CA PRO A 94 -3.98 -22.21 -2.15
C PRO A 94 -3.79 -22.46 -0.65
N PRO A 95 -4.49 -21.80 0.29
CA PRO A 95 -5.74 -21.04 0.11
C PRO A 95 -5.59 -19.51 0.22
N ILE A 96 -4.53 -18.93 -0.30
CA ILE A 96 -4.38 -17.47 -0.31
C ILE A 96 -5.48 -16.86 -1.20
N PRO A 97 -6.04 -15.68 -0.86
CA PRO A 97 -7.12 -15.05 -1.65
C PRO A 97 -6.65 -14.47 -3.00
N TYR A 98 -5.49 -14.86 -3.46
CA TYR A 98 -4.86 -14.49 -4.72
C TYR A 98 -4.56 -15.75 -5.50
N HIS A 99 -4.60 -15.66 -6.83
CA HIS A 99 -4.12 -16.73 -7.68
C HIS A 99 -2.58 -16.67 -7.74
N CYS A 100 -1.92 -17.69 -7.21
CA CYS A 100 -0.46 -17.71 -7.06
C CYS A 100 0.21 -18.62 -8.10
N VAL A 101 1.15 -18.06 -8.84
CA VAL A 101 1.97 -18.80 -9.79
C VAL A 101 3.45 -18.45 -9.64
N LYS A 102 4.32 -19.41 -9.93
CA LYS A 102 5.77 -19.22 -9.94
C LYS A 102 6.29 -19.26 -11.38
N CYS A 103 6.98 -18.18 -11.77
CA CYS A 103 7.64 -18.07 -13.08
C CYS A 103 9.05 -17.51 -12.89
N ASP A 104 10.05 -18.13 -13.53
CA ASP A 104 11.46 -17.72 -13.46
C ASP A 104 11.96 -17.51 -12.02
N ASN A 105 11.60 -18.40 -11.10
CA ASN A 105 11.87 -18.35 -9.65
C ASN A 105 11.28 -17.15 -8.93
N VAL A 106 10.31 -16.46 -9.53
CA VAL A 106 9.56 -15.36 -8.92
C VAL A 106 8.13 -15.81 -8.67
N TRP A 107 7.62 -15.57 -7.47
CA TRP A 107 6.23 -15.76 -7.14
C TRP A 107 5.42 -14.53 -7.53
N PHE A 108 4.29 -14.77 -8.17
CA PHE A 108 3.28 -13.76 -8.52
C PHE A 108 2.01 -14.04 -7.72
N ALA A 109 1.52 -13.04 -6.99
CA ALA A 109 0.22 -13.04 -6.35
C ALA A 109 -0.73 -12.19 -7.20
N ILE A 110 -1.70 -12.84 -7.84
CA ILE A 110 -2.56 -12.23 -8.84
C ILE A 110 -3.95 -12.01 -8.27
N LEU A 111 -4.33 -10.77 -8.07
CA LEU A 111 -5.73 -10.40 -7.82
C LEU A 111 -6.45 -10.35 -9.16
N PHE A 112 -7.13 -11.44 -9.53
CA PHE A 112 -7.93 -11.52 -10.73
C PHE A 112 -9.36 -11.03 -10.47
N THR A 113 -9.83 -10.03 -11.20
CA THR A 113 -11.10 -9.36 -10.91
C THR A 113 -11.75 -8.80 -12.19
N ASP A 114 -13.02 -8.39 -12.07
CA ASP A 114 -13.67 -7.60 -13.10
C ASP A 114 -13.05 -6.22 -13.20
N PHE A 115 -13.25 -5.56 -14.35
CA PHE A 115 -12.82 -4.18 -14.54
C PHE A 115 -13.36 -3.26 -13.44
N ILE A 116 -12.47 -2.40 -12.93
CA ILE A 116 -12.79 -1.47 -11.84
C ILE A 116 -13.19 -0.13 -12.43
N ASP A 117 -14.47 0.17 -12.32
CA ASP A 117 -15.02 1.49 -12.60
C ASP A 117 -15.12 2.37 -11.33
N THR A 118 -15.51 3.64 -11.51
CA THR A 118 -15.65 4.60 -10.42
C THR A 118 -16.63 4.12 -9.34
N ASN A 119 -17.71 3.41 -9.71
CA ASN A 119 -18.70 2.91 -8.76
C ASN A 119 -18.14 1.77 -7.90
N LYS A 120 -17.44 0.83 -8.55
CA LYS A 120 -16.78 -0.28 -7.85
C LYS A 120 -15.69 0.25 -6.90
N PHE A 121 -14.89 1.23 -7.35
CA PHE A 121 -13.86 1.85 -6.52
C PHE A 121 -14.42 2.46 -5.24
N SER A 122 -15.57 3.13 -5.31
CA SER A 122 -16.20 3.76 -4.14
C SER A 122 -16.50 2.78 -3.00
N GLN A 123 -16.78 1.52 -3.35
CA GLN A 123 -17.15 0.44 -2.41
C GLN A 123 -15.95 -0.24 -1.76
N PHE A 124 -14.74 0.01 -2.24
CA PHE A 124 -13.55 -0.65 -1.71
C PHE A 124 -13.17 -0.10 -0.33
N GLU A 125 -12.59 -0.98 0.48
CA GLU A 125 -11.87 -0.58 1.68
C GLU A 125 -10.62 0.23 1.33
N GLU A 126 -10.16 1.06 2.25
CA GLU A 126 -9.02 1.95 2.02
C GLU A 126 -7.74 1.26 1.54
N PRO A 127 -7.30 0.12 2.09
CA PRO A 127 -6.11 -0.56 1.61
C PRO A 127 -6.19 -0.95 0.13
N ARG A 128 -7.39 -1.34 -0.33
CA ARG A 128 -7.62 -1.66 -1.74
C ARG A 128 -7.66 -0.41 -2.62
N LYS A 129 -8.29 0.69 -2.14
CA LYS A 129 -8.24 1.99 -2.80
C LYS A 129 -6.79 2.47 -2.97
N PHE A 130 -6.00 2.37 -1.90
CA PHE A 130 -4.57 2.68 -1.94
C PHE A 130 -3.83 1.85 -2.98
N SER A 131 -4.00 0.51 -2.97
CA SER A 131 -3.33 -0.38 -3.91
C SER A 131 -3.67 -0.07 -5.36
N VAL A 132 -4.93 0.25 -5.66
CA VAL A 132 -5.37 0.61 -7.01
C VAL A 132 -4.70 1.92 -7.47
N LEU A 133 -4.72 2.97 -6.65
CA LEU A 133 -4.17 4.29 -7.03
C LEU A 133 -2.64 4.32 -7.12
N GLU A 134 -1.94 3.49 -6.35
CA GLU A 134 -0.48 3.38 -6.33
C GLU A 134 0.07 2.38 -7.36
N SER A 135 -0.81 1.68 -8.07
CA SER A 135 -0.41 0.68 -9.05
C SER A 135 0.16 1.33 -10.32
N GLN A 136 1.16 0.67 -10.89
CA GLN A 136 1.73 1.03 -12.18
C GLN A 136 1.00 0.26 -13.29
N ILE A 137 0.51 0.97 -14.31
CA ILE A 137 -0.10 0.34 -15.50
C ILE A 137 0.98 -0.38 -16.29
N LEU A 138 0.79 -1.69 -16.51
CA LEU A 138 1.66 -2.52 -17.34
C LEU A 138 1.01 -2.85 -18.70
N TYR A 139 -0.33 -2.94 -18.74
CA TYR A 139 -1.11 -3.22 -19.94
C TYR A 139 -2.47 -2.51 -19.82
N ASP A 140 -2.81 -1.67 -20.77
CA ASP A 140 -4.09 -0.94 -20.89
C ASP A 140 -4.23 -0.42 -22.32
N PRO A 141 -4.46 -1.31 -23.31
CA PRO A 141 -4.38 -0.98 -24.73
C PRO A 141 -5.39 0.05 -25.18
N ASN A 142 -6.55 0.11 -24.51
CA ASN A 142 -7.64 1.01 -24.83
C ASN A 142 -7.64 2.29 -23.97
N ASN A 143 -6.67 2.45 -23.07
CA ASN A 143 -6.67 3.47 -22.02
C ASN A 143 -7.92 3.46 -21.12
N SER A 144 -8.62 2.34 -21.03
CA SER A 144 -9.86 2.21 -20.25
C SER A 144 -9.62 2.50 -18.79
N TYR A 145 -8.59 1.89 -18.21
CA TYR A 145 -8.23 2.11 -16.81
C TYR A 145 -7.69 3.52 -16.55
N LYS A 146 -6.87 4.04 -17.45
CA LYS A 146 -6.36 5.41 -17.35
C LYS A 146 -7.49 6.44 -17.31
N ASN A 147 -8.50 6.27 -18.15
CA ASN A 147 -9.68 7.16 -18.19
C ASN A 147 -10.51 7.06 -16.90
N GLU A 148 -10.69 5.84 -16.36
CA GLU A 148 -11.36 5.67 -15.06
C GLU A 148 -10.53 6.26 -13.90
N LEU A 149 -9.21 6.12 -13.93
CA LEU A 149 -8.32 6.68 -12.92
C LEU A 149 -8.43 8.22 -12.84
N GLU A 150 -8.61 8.91 -13.96
CA GLU A 150 -8.84 10.36 -13.99
C GLU A 150 -10.14 10.74 -13.29
N LYS A 151 -11.22 9.99 -13.49
CA LYS A 151 -12.51 10.21 -12.80
C LYS A 151 -12.38 9.92 -11.29
N ILE A 152 -11.75 8.81 -10.95
CA ILE A 152 -11.50 8.41 -9.56
C ILE A 152 -10.69 9.49 -8.82
N ASN A 153 -9.67 10.05 -9.44
CA ASN A 153 -8.84 11.10 -8.83
C ASN A 153 -9.62 12.38 -8.53
N GLN A 154 -10.59 12.77 -9.36
CA GLN A 154 -11.44 13.92 -9.10
C GLN A 154 -12.30 13.75 -7.85
N PHE A 155 -12.88 12.59 -7.66
CA PHE A 155 -13.76 12.26 -6.54
C PHE A 155 -12.97 11.97 -5.24
N THR A 156 -11.75 11.45 -5.34
CA THR A 156 -10.92 11.03 -4.19
C THR A 156 -10.58 12.18 -3.24
N LYS A 157 -10.46 13.42 -3.72
CA LYS A 157 -10.05 14.56 -2.89
C LYS A 157 -11.01 14.84 -1.74
N ASP A 158 -12.31 14.82 -1.98
CA ASP A 158 -13.32 15.08 -0.93
C ASP A 158 -13.39 13.92 0.07
N ASP A 159 -13.23 12.70 -0.42
CA ASP A 159 -13.19 11.49 0.41
C ASP A 159 -11.97 11.50 1.34
N LEU A 160 -10.79 11.87 0.83
CA LEU A 160 -9.58 12.01 1.62
C LEU A 160 -9.70 13.11 2.69
N GLN A 161 -10.32 14.26 2.34
CA GLN A 161 -10.55 15.34 3.31
C GLN A 161 -11.49 14.90 4.44
N LYS A 162 -12.55 14.15 4.10
CA LYS A 162 -13.46 13.55 5.08
C LYS A 162 -12.74 12.58 6.00
N ASN A 163 -11.92 11.69 5.44
CA ASN A 163 -11.17 10.69 6.19
C ASN A 163 -10.12 11.35 7.10
N LEU A 164 -9.46 12.41 6.65
CA LEU A 164 -8.57 13.22 7.47
C LEU A 164 -9.29 13.78 8.69
N ASN A 165 -10.43 14.45 8.48
CA ASN A 165 -11.21 15.04 9.56
C ASN A 165 -11.69 13.99 10.57
N ASN A 166 -12.14 12.83 10.10
CA ASN A 166 -12.54 11.70 10.95
C ASN A 166 -11.36 11.18 11.78
N SER A 167 -10.18 11.01 11.17
CA SER A 167 -8.99 10.54 11.85
C SER A 167 -8.53 11.52 12.94
N LEU A 168 -8.52 12.82 12.65
CA LEU A 168 -8.17 13.86 13.63
C LEU A 168 -9.17 13.91 14.80
N GLY A 169 -10.47 13.80 14.51
CA GLY A 169 -11.52 13.73 15.55
C GLY A 169 -11.36 12.48 16.42
N TYR A 170 -11.02 11.35 15.81
CA TYR A 170 -10.82 10.09 16.53
C TYR A 170 -9.56 10.13 17.41
N ILE A 171 -8.44 10.68 16.93
CA ILE A 171 -7.24 10.91 17.73
C ILE A 171 -7.58 11.76 18.96
N HIS A 172 -8.24 12.91 18.75
CA HIS A 172 -8.63 13.79 19.84
C HIS A 172 -9.48 13.08 20.90
N TYR A 173 -10.43 12.23 20.46
CA TYR A 173 -11.25 11.43 21.37
C TYR A 173 -10.41 10.44 22.17
N LEU A 174 -9.52 9.68 21.53
CA LEU A 174 -8.72 8.62 22.17
C LEU A 174 -7.73 9.16 23.21
N ILE A 175 -7.12 10.34 22.97
CA ILE A 175 -6.13 10.96 23.86
C ILE A 175 -6.74 12.00 24.79
N SER A 176 -8.07 12.18 24.80
CA SER A 176 -8.76 13.11 25.69
C SER A 176 -8.52 12.78 27.17
N ASP A 177 -8.54 13.81 28.01
CA ASP A 177 -8.34 13.62 29.46
C ASP A 177 -9.40 12.67 30.04
N TYR A 178 -10.65 12.79 29.58
CA TYR A 178 -11.72 11.87 29.95
C TYR A 178 -11.37 10.39 29.71
N LYS A 179 -10.76 10.08 28.56
CA LYS A 179 -10.37 8.70 28.23
C LYS A 179 -9.17 8.23 29.05
N LYS A 180 -8.16 9.09 29.20
CA LYS A 180 -6.97 8.79 30.03
C LYS A 180 -7.36 8.54 31.48
N ASP A 181 -8.08 9.45 32.09
CA ASP A 181 -8.53 9.36 33.49
C ASP A 181 -9.40 8.14 33.73
N ARG A 182 -10.33 7.86 32.80
CA ARG A 182 -11.21 6.71 32.91
C ARG A 182 -10.46 5.38 33.04
N TRP A 183 -9.46 5.16 32.19
CA TRP A 183 -8.73 3.91 32.19
C TRP A 183 -7.66 3.86 33.27
N TYR A 184 -7.01 5.00 33.56
CA TYR A 184 -6.05 5.12 34.65
C TYR A 184 -6.66 4.81 36.00
N ARG A 185 -7.82 5.42 36.32
CA ARG A 185 -8.53 5.19 37.59
C ARG A 185 -9.08 3.77 37.76
N ARG A 186 -9.22 3.04 36.66
CA ARG A 186 -9.64 1.63 36.65
C ARG A 186 -8.47 0.68 36.65
N GLU A 187 -7.25 1.19 36.69
CA GLU A 187 -6.01 0.41 36.56
C GLU A 187 -5.96 -0.45 35.28
N ALA A 188 -6.75 -0.05 34.27
CA ALA A 188 -6.86 -0.76 32.99
C ALA A 188 -5.75 -0.30 32.02
N PHE A 189 -4.50 -0.53 32.37
CA PHE A 189 -3.31 -0.06 31.64
C PHE A 189 -3.21 -0.68 30.23
N ILE A 190 -3.66 -1.91 30.05
CA ILE A 190 -3.72 -2.56 28.72
C ILE A 190 -4.62 -1.74 27.81
N GLN A 191 -5.82 -1.34 28.28
CA GLN A 191 -6.75 -0.54 27.49
C GLN A 191 -6.20 0.86 27.19
N LEU A 192 -5.46 1.46 28.13
CA LEU A 192 -4.79 2.73 27.91
C LEU A 192 -3.73 2.63 26.80
N HIS A 193 -2.93 1.56 26.84
CA HIS A 193 -1.93 1.26 25.82
C HIS A 193 -2.57 1.03 24.43
N GLU A 194 -3.66 0.27 24.37
CA GLU A 194 -4.43 0.05 23.12
C GLU A 194 -4.99 1.35 22.56
N ASN A 195 -5.52 2.24 23.40
CA ASN A 195 -5.99 3.54 22.95
C ASN A 195 -4.86 4.41 22.37
N LEU A 196 -3.68 4.37 22.99
CA LEU A 196 -2.50 5.09 22.50
C LEU A 196 -2.03 4.53 21.15
N ASN A 197 -1.92 3.21 21.02
CA ASN A 197 -1.55 2.56 19.76
C ASN A 197 -2.56 2.87 18.64
N THR A 198 -3.84 2.87 18.98
CA THR A 198 -4.91 3.21 18.02
C THR A 198 -4.83 4.69 17.59
N ALA A 199 -4.51 5.60 18.54
CA ALA A 199 -4.30 7.00 18.21
C ALA A 199 -3.07 7.22 17.30
N ILE A 200 -1.98 6.48 17.54
CA ILE A 200 -0.79 6.50 16.68
C ILE A 200 -1.14 6.03 15.27
N ARG A 201 -1.85 4.90 15.14
CA ARG A 201 -2.30 4.39 13.82
C ARG A 201 -3.21 5.39 13.09
N ALA A 202 -4.15 6.02 13.81
CA ALA A 202 -4.99 7.07 13.23
C ALA A 202 -4.16 8.30 12.79
N GLY A 203 -3.10 8.65 13.54
CA GLY A 203 -2.15 9.70 13.16
C GLY A 203 -1.39 9.38 11.88
N LEU A 204 -0.92 8.14 11.74
CA LEU A 204 -0.28 7.69 10.52
C LEU A 204 -1.24 7.74 9.32
N ARG A 205 -2.49 7.29 9.47
CA ARG A 205 -3.52 7.43 8.42
C ARG A 205 -3.75 8.88 8.03
N ALA A 206 -3.86 9.77 9.01
CA ALA A 206 -4.02 11.21 8.75
C ALA A 206 -2.87 11.79 7.91
N LEU A 207 -1.63 11.32 8.11
CA LEU A 207 -0.49 11.71 7.28
C LEU A 207 -0.63 11.24 5.83
N PHE A 208 -1.16 10.05 5.57
CA PHE A 208 -1.48 9.60 4.22
C PHE A 208 -2.50 10.54 3.56
N TYR A 209 -3.61 10.83 4.24
CA TYR A 209 -4.65 11.71 3.69
C TYR A 209 -4.14 13.13 3.42
N LEU A 210 -3.28 13.68 4.29
CA LEU A 210 -2.64 14.98 4.07
C LEU A 210 -1.75 15.02 2.83
N ASN A 211 -1.19 13.87 2.44
CA ASN A 211 -0.35 13.75 1.25
C ASN A 211 -1.15 13.29 0.01
N GLY A 212 -2.47 13.22 0.10
CA GLY A 212 -3.33 12.86 -1.03
C GLY A 212 -3.47 11.37 -1.28
N PHE A 213 -3.16 10.52 -0.29
CA PHE A 213 -3.22 9.06 -0.40
C PHE A 213 -4.23 8.46 0.57
N TYR A 214 -4.89 7.37 0.16
CA TYR A 214 -5.56 6.48 1.12
C TYR A 214 -4.53 5.76 2.00
N SER A 215 -4.98 5.27 3.14
CA SER A 215 -4.10 4.51 4.03
C SER A 215 -3.88 3.09 3.48
N PRO A 216 -2.63 2.62 3.42
CA PRO A 216 -2.34 1.22 3.11
C PRO A 216 -2.80 0.30 4.26
N ALA A 217 -2.68 -1.01 4.06
CA ALA A 217 -2.82 -2.00 5.12
C ALA A 217 -1.82 -1.76 6.27
N GLU A 218 -2.18 -2.14 7.48
CA GLU A 218 -1.40 -1.84 8.70
C GLU A 218 0.01 -2.44 8.70
N ASP A 219 0.22 -3.53 7.99
CA ASP A 219 1.51 -4.20 7.80
C ASP A 219 2.45 -3.46 6.83
N SER A 220 1.89 -2.59 5.99
CA SER A 220 2.63 -1.80 5.01
C SER A 220 3.24 -0.52 5.59
N LEU A 221 3.57 -0.49 6.88
CA LEU A 221 4.12 0.67 7.63
C LEU A 221 5.37 1.30 6.97
N ARG A 222 6.07 0.58 6.10
CA ARG A 222 7.22 1.12 5.34
C ARG A 222 6.82 2.16 4.30
N ALA A 223 5.58 2.15 3.80
CA ALA A 223 5.07 3.24 2.96
C ALA A 223 5.10 4.58 3.73
N CYS A 224 5.01 4.57 5.06
CA CYS A 224 5.17 5.75 5.89
C CYS A 224 6.53 6.43 5.72
N HIS A 225 7.59 5.70 5.38
CA HIS A 225 8.92 6.27 5.17
C HIS A 225 8.94 7.28 4.01
N ARG A 226 8.23 7.02 2.92
CA ARG A 226 8.10 7.99 1.81
C ARG A 226 7.34 9.25 2.21
N LEU A 227 6.28 9.12 3.02
CA LEU A 227 5.53 10.26 3.52
C LEU A 227 6.38 11.14 4.44
N LEU A 228 7.22 10.55 5.27
CA LEU A 228 8.17 11.27 6.13
C LEU A 228 9.28 11.96 5.32
N VAL A 229 9.71 11.38 4.21
CA VAL A 229 10.73 11.96 3.31
C VAL A 229 10.16 13.06 2.42
N CYS A 230 8.89 12.92 1.95
CA CYS A 230 8.21 13.97 1.17
C CYS A 230 7.88 15.21 2.01
N CYS A 231 7.69 15.08 3.31
CA CYS A 231 7.60 16.20 4.25
C CYS A 231 8.99 16.82 4.49
N LYS A 232 9.69 17.26 3.43
CA LYS A 232 11.00 17.89 3.52
C LYS A 232 11.04 18.90 4.67
N GLY A 233 11.62 18.50 5.82
CA GLY A 233 11.95 19.38 6.93
C GLY A 233 10.83 19.66 7.94
N LEU A 234 9.65 19.09 7.81
CA LEU A 234 8.65 19.17 8.87
C LEU A 234 8.76 17.96 9.79
N HIS A 235 9.37 18.14 10.96
CA HIS A 235 9.31 17.14 12.01
C HIS A 235 7.85 16.76 12.28
N LEU A 236 7.56 15.48 12.44
CA LEU A 236 6.22 14.94 12.75
C LEU A 236 5.50 15.75 13.85
N TRP A 237 6.25 16.21 14.83
CA TRP A 237 5.80 17.10 15.90
C TRP A 237 5.36 18.49 15.43
N GLN A 238 5.99 19.05 14.42
CA GLN A 238 5.61 20.37 13.90
C GLN A 238 4.33 20.31 13.07
N CYS A 239 4.10 19.21 12.36
CA CYS A 239 2.81 18.96 11.70
C CYS A 239 1.67 18.83 12.71
N LEU A 240 1.85 18.03 13.76
CA LEU A 240 0.85 17.86 14.83
C LEU A 240 0.61 19.13 15.64
N MET A 241 1.63 19.97 15.86
CA MET A 241 1.51 21.22 16.62
C MET A 241 0.92 22.39 15.81
N ARG A 242 1.07 22.44 14.48
CA ARG A 242 0.41 23.46 13.65
C ARG A 242 -1.11 23.32 13.62
N PHE A 243 -1.66 22.12 13.85
CA PHE A 243 -3.10 21.93 13.97
C PHE A 243 -3.73 22.62 15.19
N ASN A 244 -2.98 22.90 16.24
CA ASN A 244 -3.47 23.69 17.37
C ASN A 244 -3.58 25.21 17.08
N CYS A 245 -2.92 25.73 16.04
CA CYS A 245 -2.98 27.14 15.66
C CYS A 245 -4.12 27.50 14.71
N LEU A 246 -4.81 26.53 14.11
CA LEU A 246 -5.95 26.79 13.21
C LEU A 246 -7.32 26.80 13.92
N ARG A 247 -7.35 26.74 15.24
CA ARG A 247 -8.55 26.84 16.09
C ARG A 247 -8.53 28.05 17.04
N ARG A 248 -7.87 29.13 16.67
CA ARG A 248 -8.07 30.43 17.31
C ARG A 248 -8.63 31.45 16.34
#